data_62b3c4023fd4df80e74df2fd7e253b4d
#
_entry.id   62b3c4023fd4df80e74df2fd7e253b4d
#
_cell.length_a   1.000
_cell.length_b   1.000
_cell.length_c   1.000
_cell.angle_alpha   90.00
_cell.angle_beta   90.00
_cell.angle_gamma   90.00
#
_symmetry.space_group_name_H-M   'P 1'
#
loop_
_entity.id
_entity.type
_entity.pdbx_description
1 polymer ?
#
loop_
_entity_poly.entity_id
_entity_poly.type
_entity_poly.pdbx_seq_one_letter_code
_entity_poly.pdbx_strand_id
1 'polypeptide(L)'
;MRLPLSIHCLLAALLLAGSCSAEVVVIVSARNPVKALSGEQASDLFLGKAAEFPNGLHAVPIDQSEGSPVRDVFYLKSSGKAPAQMKAYWAHMLFTGRGQPPVESGDSAAIKRLVADNPNLVGYIDRSALDASVRAVLSIH
;
A
#
# COMPACT_ATOMS: atom_id res chain seq x y z
N MET A 1 -36.83 56.61 12.60
CA MET A 1 -35.60 55.93 12.92
C MET A 1 -35.65 54.51 12.37
N ARG A 2 -34.92 54.26 11.32
CA ARG A 2 -34.92 52.94 10.67
C ARG A 2 -33.60 52.25 10.96
N LEU A 3 -33.67 51.10 11.62
CA LEU A 3 -32.52 50.27 11.85
C LEU A 3 -32.20 49.47 10.58
N PRO A 4 -30.97 49.45 10.10
CA PRO A 4 -30.62 48.58 9.00
C PRO A 4 -30.65 47.16 9.49
N LEU A 5 -31.41 46.31 8.85
CA LEU A 5 -31.32 44.89 9.00
C LEU A 5 -29.97 44.47 8.42
N SER A 6 -29.04 44.25 9.30
CA SER A 6 -27.80 43.56 8.93
C SER A 6 -28.13 42.11 8.64
N ILE A 7 -28.25 41.82 7.37
CA ILE A 7 -28.30 40.44 6.90
C ILE A 7 -26.91 39.88 7.12
N HIS A 8 -26.76 39.19 8.22
CA HIS A 8 -25.61 38.35 8.41
C HIS A 8 -25.80 37.13 7.51
N CYS A 9 -25.25 37.20 6.32
CA CYS A 9 -24.99 36.03 5.54
C CYS A 9 -23.97 35.17 6.34
N LEU A 10 -24.51 34.26 7.12
CA LEU A 10 -23.73 33.19 7.68
C LEU A 10 -23.31 32.28 6.51
N LEU A 11 -22.18 32.61 5.94
CA LEU A 11 -21.53 31.72 4.99
C LEU A 11 -21.09 30.50 5.78
N ALA A 12 -21.97 29.51 5.84
CA ALA A 12 -21.60 28.17 6.28
C ALA A 12 -20.59 27.67 5.27
N ALA A 13 -19.31 27.87 5.57
CA ALA A 13 -18.25 27.18 4.91
C ALA A 13 -18.45 25.69 5.24
N LEU A 14 -19.09 25.00 4.33
CA LEU A 14 -19.12 23.53 4.32
C LEU A 14 -17.68 23.11 4.10
N LEU A 15 -16.97 22.89 5.18
CA LEU A 15 -15.73 22.12 5.15
C LEU A 15 -16.13 20.72 4.73
N LEU A 16 -16.10 20.49 3.42
CA LEU A 16 -15.99 19.17 2.88
C LEU A 16 -14.66 18.63 3.38
N ALA A 17 -14.68 18.02 4.55
CA ALA A 17 -13.63 17.12 4.96
C ALA A 17 -13.70 15.96 3.97
N GLY A 18 -12.96 16.10 2.87
CA GLY A 18 -12.69 14.97 1.99
C GLY A 18 -12.10 13.90 2.86
N SER A 19 -12.81 12.77 3.04
CA SER A 19 -12.22 11.60 3.63
C SER A 19 -11.05 11.22 2.73
N CYS A 20 -9.82 11.56 3.16
CA CYS A 20 -8.62 10.99 2.58
C CYS A 20 -8.60 9.52 2.96
N SER A 21 -9.35 8.69 2.22
CA SER A 21 -9.09 7.28 2.23
C SER A 21 -7.75 7.11 1.52
N ALA A 22 -6.73 6.65 2.27
CA ALA A 22 -5.45 6.33 1.68
C ALA A 22 -5.68 5.30 0.59
N GLU A 23 -5.54 5.70 -0.67
CA GLU A 23 -5.55 4.79 -1.80
C GLU A 23 -4.16 4.17 -1.89
N VAL A 24 -4.08 2.86 -1.78
CA VAL A 24 -2.83 2.12 -1.81
C VAL A 24 -2.66 1.49 -3.18
N VAL A 25 -1.47 1.60 -3.74
CA VAL A 25 -1.12 0.94 -5.00
C VAL A 25 0.05 -0.01 -4.78
N VAL A 26 -0.02 -1.18 -5.40
CA VAL A 26 1.12 -2.11 -5.49
C VAL A 26 1.98 -1.68 -6.66
N ILE A 27 3.28 -1.60 -6.43
CA ILE A 27 4.24 -1.07 -7.40
C ILE A 27 5.36 -2.06 -7.71
N VAL A 28 5.84 -1.98 -8.94
CA VAL A 28 7.08 -2.59 -9.41
C VAL A 28 7.94 -1.52 -10.08
N SER A 29 9.22 -1.81 -10.29
CA SER A 29 10.09 -0.92 -11.07
C SER A 29 9.50 -0.66 -12.46
N ALA A 30 9.70 0.55 -12.98
CA ALA A 30 9.36 0.86 -14.36
C ALA A 30 10.07 -0.05 -15.38
N ARG A 31 11.20 -0.66 -14.98
CA ARG A 31 11.95 -1.63 -15.79
C ARG A 31 11.40 -3.05 -15.73
N ASN A 32 10.49 -3.35 -14.81
CA ASN A 32 9.85 -4.65 -14.73
C ASN A 32 8.76 -4.76 -15.82
N PRO A 33 8.75 -5.82 -16.65
CA PRO A 33 7.75 -5.96 -17.72
C PRO A 33 6.35 -6.34 -17.22
N VAL A 34 6.17 -6.66 -15.94
CA VAL A 34 4.84 -6.94 -15.36
C VAL A 34 3.97 -5.70 -15.45
N LYS A 35 2.77 -5.83 -16.03
CA LYS A 35 1.84 -4.73 -16.24
C LYS A 35 0.73 -4.68 -15.21
N ALA A 36 0.32 -5.83 -14.68
CA ALA A 36 -0.76 -5.94 -13.74
C ALA A 36 -0.61 -7.19 -12.87
N LEU A 37 -1.09 -7.09 -11.64
CA LEU A 37 -1.30 -8.22 -10.72
C LEU A 37 -2.77 -8.25 -10.31
N SER A 38 -3.31 -9.44 -10.13
CA SER A 38 -4.60 -9.59 -9.45
C SER A 38 -4.43 -9.37 -7.94
N GLY A 39 -5.53 -9.12 -7.24
CA GLY A 39 -5.51 -9.02 -5.78
C GLY A 39 -4.97 -10.28 -5.12
N GLU A 40 -5.33 -11.45 -5.62
CA GLU A 40 -4.83 -12.73 -5.13
C GLU A 40 -3.33 -12.90 -5.38
N GLN A 41 -2.84 -12.57 -6.58
CA GLN A 41 -1.42 -12.63 -6.90
C GLN A 41 -0.59 -11.72 -5.98
N ALA A 42 -1.04 -10.50 -5.74
CA ALA A 42 -0.37 -9.58 -4.84
C ALA A 42 -0.39 -10.10 -3.39
N SER A 43 -1.54 -10.55 -2.91
CA SER A 43 -1.68 -11.13 -1.58
C SER A 43 -0.76 -12.32 -1.37
N ASP A 44 -0.67 -13.23 -2.34
CA ASP A 44 0.19 -14.40 -2.27
C ASP A 44 1.67 -14.05 -2.18
N LEU A 45 2.11 -13.01 -2.88
CA LEU A 45 3.48 -12.52 -2.78
C LEU A 45 3.80 -12.00 -1.38
N PHE A 46 2.94 -11.15 -0.84
CA PHE A 46 3.18 -10.53 0.47
C PHE A 46 2.95 -11.48 1.65
N LEU A 47 2.20 -12.54 1.48
CA LEU A 47 1.99 -13.58 2.50
C LEU A 47 2.98 -14.74 2.39
N GLY A 48 3.92 -14.68 1.45
CA GLY A 48 4.93 -15.72 1.27
C GLY A 48 4.43 -17.01 0.62
N LYS A 49 3.26 -16.96 -0.03
CA LYS A 49 2.67 -18.11 -0.74
C LYS A 49 3.17 -18.24 -2.17
N ALA A 50 3.73 -17.18 -2.73
CA ALA A 50 4.36 -17.15 -4.05
C ALA A 50 5.66 -16.37 -3.98
N ALA A 51 6.63 -16.71 -4.83
CA ALA A 51 7.95 -16.10 -4.90
C ALA A 51 8.28 -15.59 -6.31
N GLU A 52 7.33 -15.61 -7.23
CA GLU A 52 7.52 -15.21 -8.61
C GLU A 52 6.38 -14.34 -9.10
N PHE A 53 6.73 -13.40 -9.98
CA PHE A 53 5.73 -12.67 -10.76
C PHE A 53 5.07 -13.60 -11.81
N PRO A 54 3.90 -13.23 -12.36
CA PRO A 54 3.25 -14.04 -13.39
C PRO A 54 4.11 -14.30 -14.63
N ASN A 55 5.12 -13.45 -14.91
CA ASN A 55 6.06 -13.63 -16.01
C ASN A 55 7.25 -14.56 -15.66
N GLY A 56 7.27 -15.14 -14.47
CA GLY A 56 8.32 -16.06 -14.02
C GLY A 56 9.54 -15.39 -13.39
N LEU A 57 9.64 -14.07 -13.38
CA LEU A 57 10.70 -13.36 -12.68
C LEU A 57 10.55 -13.53 -11.17
N HIS A 58 11.67 -13.68 -10.49
CA HIS A 58 11.69 -13.75 -9.02
C HIS A 58 11.15 -12.44 -8.43
N ALA A 59 10.23 -12.55 -7.48
CA ALA A 59 9.60 -11.45 -6.80
C ALA A 59 10.00 -11.42 -5.33
N VAL A 60 10.51 -10.29 -4.86
CA VAL A 60 10.88 -10.05 -3.48
C VAL A 60 10.00 -8.95 -2.91
N PRO A 61 9.00 -9.28 -2.09
CA PRO A 61 8.18 -8.25 -1.45
C PRO A 61 8.98 -7.52 -0.37
N ILE A 62 8.80 -6.22 -0.29
CA ILE A 62 9.28 -5.38 0.81
C ILE A 62 8.09 -4.69 1.47
N ASP A 63 8.19 -4.48 2.77
CA ASP A 63 7.10 -4.00 3.59
C ASP A 63 7.35 -2.60 4.09
N GLN A 64 6.29 -1.87 4.41
CA GLN A 64 6.40 -0.65 5.19
C GLN A 64 6.61 -0.99 6.66
N SER A 65 7.13 -0.02 7.41
CA SER A 65 7.38 -0.19 8.84
C SER A 65 6.09 -0.49 9.60
N GLU A 66 6.18 -1.30 10.64
CA GLU A 66 5.07 -1.57 11.55
C GLU A 66 4.52 -0.24 12.11
N GLY A 67 3.20 -0.13 12.16
CA GLY A 67 2.51 1.10 12.56
C GLY A 67 2.21 2.06 11.42
N SER A 68 2.70 1.81 10.21
CA SER A 68 2.33 2.58 9.03
C SER A 68 0.82 2.43 8.73
N PRO A 69 0.06 3.55 8.63
CA PRO A 69 -1.34 3.48 8.22
C PRO A 69 -1.53 2.87 6.83
N VAL A 70 -0.61 3.10 5.92
CA VAL A 70 -0.62 2.53 4.56
C VAL A 70 -0.49 1.01 4.63
N ARG A 71 0.40 0.50 5.47
CA ARG A 71 0.56 -0.94 5.72
C ARG A 71 -0.71 -1.57 6.25
N ASP A 72 -1.34 -0.95 7.24
CA ASP A 72 -2.56 -1.47 7.86
C ASP A 72 -3.71 -1.55 6.85
N VAL A 73 -3.89 -0.51 6.03
CA VAL A 73 -4.88 -0.49 4.94
C VAL A 73 -4.57 -1.58 3.90
N PHE A 74 -3.32 -1.71 3.51
CA PHE A 74 -2.89 -2.70 2.52
C PHE A 74 -3.27 -4.12 2.93
N TYR A 75 -2.86 -4.56 4.11
CA TYR A 75 -3.14 -5.93 4.56
C TYR A 75 -4.60 -6.17 4.86
N LEU A 76 -5.29 -5.20 5.43
CA LEU A 76 -6.72 -5.33 5.68
C LEU A 76 -7.52 -5.53 4.39
N LYS A 77 -7.22 -4.74 3.37
CA LYS A 77 -7.94 -4.79 2.09
C LYS A 77 -7.48 -5.91 1.17
N SER A 78 -6.20 -6.26 1.17
CA SER A 78 -5.66 -7.31 0.29
C SER A 78 -5.85 -8.72 0.84
N SER A 79 -5.76 -8.90 2.16
CA SER A 79 -5.79 -10.22 2.80
C SER A 79 -6.80 -10.34 3.94
N GLY A 80 -7.53 -9.27 4.27
CA GLY A 80 -8.50 -9.26 5.36
C GLY A 80 -7.89 -9.34 6.75
N LYS A 81 -6.61 -9.05 6.90
CA LYS A 81 -5.87 -9.18 8.16
C LYS A 81 -5.58 -7.82 8.78
N ALA A 82 -6.07 -7.61 10.00
CA ALA A 82 -5.70 -6.50 10.85
C ALA A 82 -4.26 -6.68 11.39
N PRO A 83 -3.60 -5.63 11.93
CA PRO A 83 -2.21 -5.71 12.41
C PRO A 83 -1.94 -6.88 13.37
N ALA A 84 -2.81 -7.14 14.34
CA ALA A 84 -2.65 -8.26 15.26
C ALA A 84 -2.72 -9.63 14.57
N GLN A 85 -3.58 -9.75 13.55
CA GLN A 85 -3.70 -10.97 12.76
C GLN A 85 -2.48 -11.19 11.87
N MET A 86 -1.91 -10.14 11.30
CA MET A 86 -0.66 -10.21 10.55
C MET A 86 0.50 -10.66 11.44
N LYS A 87 0.59 -10.12 12.65
CA LYS A 87 1.60 -10.51 13.62
C LYS A 87 1.51 -11.98 13.98
N ALA A 88 0.28 -12.47 14.24
CA ALA A 88 0.03 -13.87 14.52
C ALA A 88 0.35 -14.78 13.32
N TYR A 89 0.00 -14.34 12.12
CA TYR A 89 0.30 -15.07 10.89
C TYR A 89 1.81 -15.31 10.73
N TRP A 90 2.63 -14.26 10.86
CA TRP A 90 4.07 -14.40 10.70
C TRP A 90 4.72 -15.15 11.86
N ALA A 91 4.22 -15.00 13.08
CA ALA A 91 4.69 -15.80 14.21
C ALA A 91 4.49 -17.30 13.94
N HIS A 92 3.32 -17.68 13.40
CA HIS A 92 3.04 -19.07 13.01
C HIS A 92 3.95 -19.55 11.87
N MET A 93 4.14 -18.75 10.85
CA MET A 93 4.99 -19.09 9.71
C MET A 93 6.46 -19.28 10.12
N LEU A 94 6.99 -18.39 10.96
CA LEU A 94 8.34 -18.49 11.50
C LEU A 94 8.50 -19.72 12.39
N PHE A 95 7.55 -19.96 13.28
CA PHE A 95 7.60 -21.10 14.21
C PHE A 95 7.55 -22.44 13.49
N THR A 96 6.79 -22.54 12.40
CA THR A 96 6.68 -23.78 11.60
C THR A 96 7.73 -23.89 10.49
N GLY A 97 8.63 -22.92 10.36
CA GLY A 97 9.66 -22.90 9.33
C GLY A 97 9.15 -22.74 7.90
N ARG A 98 7.95 -22.21 7.72
CA ARG A 98 7.29 -22.08 6.40
C ARG A 98 7.60 -20.81 5.66
N GLY A 99 8.19 -19.82 6.30
CA GLY A 99 8.52 -18.55 5.65
C GLY A 99 8.93 -17.47 6.63
N GLN A 100 9.32 -16.35 6.07
CA GLN A 100 9.71 -15.13 6.79
C GLN A 100 8.91 -13.95 6.28
N PRO A 101 8.60 -12.96 7.12
CA PRO A 101 7.94 -11.75 6.68
C PRO A 101 8.83 -10.97 5.70
N PRO A 102 8.21 -10.17 4.80
CA PRO A 102 8.97 -9.23 3.99
C PRO A 102 9.79 -8.29 4.87
N VAL A 103 10.95 -7.86 4.35
CA VAL A 103 11.81 -6.92 5.08
C VAL A 103 11.13 -5.57 5.18
N GLU A 104 11.04 -5.03 6.39
CA GLU A 104 10.55 -3.67 6.61
C GLU A 104 11.56 -2.67 6.09
N SER A 105 11.10 -1.77 5.21
CA SER A 105 11.97 -0.89 4.42
C SER A 105 11.57 0.59 4.49
N GLY A 106 10.70 0.96 5.43
CA GLY A 106 10.34 2.33 5.71
C GLY A 106 8.94 2.75 5.22
N ASP A 107 8.81 4.01 4.84
CA ASP A 107 7.57 4.62 4.37
C ASP A 107 7.40 4.52 2.84
N SER A 108 6.32 5.10 2.31
CA SER A 108 6.04 5.09 0.87
C SER A 108 7.19 5.66 0.03
N ALA A 109 7.86 6.71 0.48
CA ALA A 109 8.98 7.31 -0.25
C ALA A 109 10.19 6.37 -0.29
N ALA A 110 10.50 5.71 0.82
CA ALA A 110 11.60 4.74 0.91
C ALA A 110 11.32 3.49 0.06
N ILE A 111 10.11 2.95 0.14
CA ILE A 111 9.67 1.80 -0.68
C ILE A 111 9.80 2.14 -2.18
N LYS A 112 9.27 3.28 -2.60
CA LYS A 112 9.33 3.71 -4.00
C LYS A 112 10.78 3.77 -4.51
N ARG A 113 11.68 4.32 -3.74
CA ARG A 113 13.09 4.45 -4.11
C ARG A 113 13.75 3.10 -4.30
N LEU A 114 13.54 2.17 -3.38
CA LEU A 114 14.09 0.83 -3.46
C LEU A 114 13.52 0.04 -4.65
N VAL A 115 12.22 0.09 -4.84
CA VAL A 115 11.54 -0.60 -5.96
C VAL A 115 11.98 -0.05 -7.31
N ALA A 116 12.16 1.28 -7.43
CA ALA A 116 12.63 1.89 -8.67
C ALA A 116 14.00 1.33 -9.10
N ASP A 117 14.87 1.05 -8.15
CA ASP A 117 16.25 0.61 -8.41
C ASP A 117 16.39 -0.90 -8.62
N ASN A 118 15.38 -1.70 -8.29
CA ASN A 118 15.47 -3.15 -8.38
C ASN A 118 14.20 -3.77 -8.98
N PRO A 119 14.27 -4.29 -10.23
CA PRO A 119 13.11 -4.91 -10.89
C PRO A 119 12.55 -6.15 -10.20
N ASN A 120 13.28 -6.78 -9.29
CA ASN A 120 12.79 -7.94 -8.56
C ASN A 120 11.95 -7.57 -7.33
N LEU A 121 12.01 -6.31 -6.87
CA LEU A 121 11.24 -5.87 -5.73
C LEU A 121 9.79 -5.59 -6.11
N VAL A 122 8.90 -5.88 -5.19
CA VAL A 122 7.50 -5.47 -5.21
C VAL A 122 7.17 -4.85 -3.87
N GLY A 123 6.48 -3.72 -3.92
CA GLY A 123 6.09 -2.97 -2.73
C GLY A 123 4.70 -2.39 -2.90
N TYR A 124 4.26 -1.66 -1.91
CA TYR A 124 3.03 -0.87 -1.97
C TYR A 124 3.28 0.50 -1.35
N ILE A 125 2.62 1.49 -1.91
CA ILE A 125 2.77 2.89 -1.48
C ILE A 125 1.41 3.57 -1.47
N ASP A 126 1.33 4.71 -0.79
CA ASP A 126 0.23 5.65 -0.99
C ASP A 126 0.27 6.15 -2.44
N ARG A 127 -0.89 6.23 -3.09
CA ARG A 127 -0.98 6.70 -4.48
C ARG A 127 -0.39 8.09 -4.68
N SER A 128 -0.46 8.96 -3.68
CA SER A 128 0.11 10.31 -3.76
C SER A 128 1.63 10.33 -3.98
N ALA A 129 2.32 9.24 -3.65
CA ALA A 129 3.76 9.08 -3.85
C ALA A 129 4.14 8.51 -5.23
N LEU A 130 3.16 8.10 -6.04
CA LEU A 130 3.40 7.46 -7.33
C LEU A 130 4.02 8.45 -8.33
N ASP A 131 5.05 8.01 -9.03
CA ASP A 131 5.68 8.74 -10.13
C ASP A 131 6.16 7.78 -11.24
N ALA A 132 6.84 8.31 -12.25
CA ALA A 132 7.27 7.54 -13.41
C ALA A 132 8.42 6.54 -13.14
N SER A 133 9.07 6.60 -11.97
CA SER A 133 10.15 5.67 -11.61
C SER A 133 9.65 4.27 -11.30
N VAL A 134 8.37 4.13 -10.98
CA VAL A 134 7.70 2.88 -10.66
C VAL A 134 6.39 2.76 -11.42
N ARG A 135 5.90 1.54 -11.54
CA ARG A 135 4.60 1.26 -12.16
C ARG A 135 3.63 0.71 -11.14
N ALA A 136 2.43 1.29 -11.09
CA ALA A 136 1.32 0.72 -10.34
C ALA A 136 0.77 -0.49 -11.12
N VAL A 137 0.77 -1.65 -10.49
CA VAL A 137 0.28 -2.91 -11.09
C VAL A 137 -1.04 -3.38 -10.48
N LEU A 138 -1.46 -2.76 -9.37
CA LEU A 138 -2.72 -3.02 -8.70
C LEU A 138 -3.09 -1.81 -7.85
N SER A 139 -4.34 -1.39 -7.93
CA SER A 139 -4.93 -0.43 -6.99
C SER A 139 -5.75 -1.18 -5.95
N ILE A 140 -5.54 -0.86 -4.69
CA ILE A 140 -6.27 -1.44 -3.54
C ILE A 140 -7.36 -0.45 -3.14
N HIS A 141 -8.60 -0.90 -3.21
CA HIS A 141 -9.78 -0.08 -2.88
C HIS A 141 -10.44 -0.54 -1.59
#